data_8e7752f6bc93c3270cd6e61ef956ce14
#
_entry.id   8e7752f6bc93c3270cd6e61ef956ce14
#
_cell.length_a   1.000
_cell.length_b   1.000
_cell.length_c   1.000
_cell.angle_alpha   90.00
_cell.angle_beta   90.00
_cell.angle_gamma   90.00
#
_symmetry.space_group_name_H-M   'P 1'
#
loop_
_entity.id
_entity.type
_entity.pdbx_description
1 polymer ?
#
loop_
_entity_poly.entity_id
_entity_poly.type
_entity_poly.pdbx_seq_one_letter_code
_entity_poly.pdbx_strand_id
1 'polypeptide(L)'
;MTDLVLRGGRVIDPASGRDEIVDIAFGEGKVIEIGHDLRDNGAEVVDARGLLVVPGLIDLHTHVYWGGTSLGVDAAKVARRSGTTTFVDAGSAGPGNFHGFRRHVIEPSPLRIIPYLNVSFPGIFAFSAAVMFGECAEIRLLERANASGSSTRTAT
;
A
#
# COMPACT_ATOMS: atom_id res chain seq x y z
N MET A 1 16.95 -23.43 0.97
CA MET A 1 16.15 -24.53 0.43
C MET A 1 15.19 -23.95 -0.59
N THR A 2 14.90 -24.60 -1.70
CA THR A 2 13.89 -24.09 -2.66
C THR A 2 12.52 -24.47 -2.14
N ASP A 3 11.63 -23.49 -2.05
CA ASP A 3 10.27 -23.68 -1.51
C ASP A 3 9.23 -23.69 -2.64
N LEU A 4 9.47 -22.90 -3.69
CA LEU A 4 8.56 -22.71 -4.83
C LEU A 4 9.35 -22.47 -6.11
N VAL A 5 8.90 -23.03 -7.23
CA VAL A 5 9.38 -22.71 -8.57
C VAL A 5 8.20 -22.26 -9.44
N LEU A 6 8.26 -21.06 -10.00
CA LEU A 6 7.39 -20.62 -11.09
C LEU A 6 8.02 -21.00 -12.41
N ARG A 7 7.30 -21.75 -13.25
CA ARG A 7 7.87 -22.34 -14.47
C ARG A 7 7.33 -21.67 -15.73
N GLY A 8 8.26 -21.17 -16.56
CA GLY A 8 7.98 -20.70 -17.91
C GLY A 8 7.14 -19.41 -18.00
N GLY A 9 7.14 -18.57 -16.96
CA GLY A 9 6.48 -17.28 -16.99
C GLY A 9 7.30 -16.22 -17.74
N ARG A 10 6.63 -15.23 -18.35
CA ARG A 10 7.32 -14.05 -18.84
C ARG A 10 7.64 -13.11 -17.67
N VAL A 11 8.91 -13.09 -17.31
CA VAL A 11 9.42 -12.28 -16.21
C VAL A 11 9.75 -10.87 -16.71
N ILE A 12 9.08 -9.87 -16.14
CA ILE A 12 9.36 -8.46 -16.41
C ILE A 12 9.82 -7.82 -15.11
N ASP A 13 11.07 -7.42 -15.04
CA ASP A 13 11.66 -6.71 -13.91
C ASP A 13 12.38 -5.44 -14.40
N PRO A 14 11.78 -4.27 -14.24
CA PRO A 14 12.38 -3.01 -14.67
C PRO A 14 13.69 -2.67 -13.95
N ALA A 15 13.87 -3.16 -12.72
CA ALA A 15 15.08 -2.87 -11.94
C ALA A 15 16.32 -3.56 -12.52
N SER A 16 16.16 -4.77 -13.05
CA SER A 16 17.24 -5.52 -13.71
C SER A 16 17.22 -5.36 -15.23
N GLY A 17 16.21 -4.70 -15.80
CA GLY A 17 16.00 -4.62 -17.25
C GLY A 17 15.57 -5.95 -17.89
N ARG A 18 15.05 -6.88 -17.11
CA ARG A 18 14.66 -8.21 -17.56
C ARG A 18 13.29 -8.20 -18.22
N ASP A 19 13.17 -8.84 -19.39
CA ASP A 19 11.93 -9.17 -20.06
C ASP A 19 12.16 -10.45 -20.88
N GLU A 20 11.94 -11.60 -20.27
CA GLU A 20 12.20 -12.90 -20.88
C GLU A 20 11.31 -14.02 -20.29
N ILE A 21 11.16 -15.13 -21.01
CA ILE A 21 10.43 -16.29 -20.52
C ILE A 21 11.42 -17.21 -19.82
N VAL A 22 11.31 -17.31 -18.50
CA VAL A 22 12.22 -18.07 -17.63
C VAL A 22 11.49 -18.66 -16.43
N ASP A 23 12.18 -19.54 -15.70
CA ASP A 23 11.74 -20.02 -14.40
C ASP A 23 12.30 -19.12 -13.29
N ILE A 24 11.58 -19.07 -12.17
CA ILE A 24 12.02 -18.38 -10.94
C ILE A 24 11.90 -19.36 -9.79
N ALA A 25 12.97 -19.52 -9.03
CA ALA A 25 12.99 -20.27 -7.79
C ALA A 25 12.98 -19.33 -6.59
N PHE A 26 12.14 -19.66 -5.61
CA PHE A 26 12.03 -18.96 -4.33
C PHE A 26 12.47 -19.87 -3.20
N GLY A 27 13.08 -19.28 -2.19
CA GLY A 27 13.42 -19.93 -0.94
C GLY A 27 13.54 -18.90 0.17
N GLU A 28 13.04 -19.23 1.35
CA GLU A 28 13.07 -18.35 2.53
C GLU A 28 12.48 -16.97 2.25
N GLY A 29 11.40 -16.91 1.46
CA GLY A 29 10.72 -15.67 1.09
C GLY A 29 11.48 -14.75 0.13
N LYS A 30 12.48 -15.26 -0.58
CA LYS A 30 13.31 -14.51 -1.53
C LYS A 30 13.41 -15.23 -2.86
N VAL A 31 13.68 -14.50 -3.93
CA VAL A 31 14.14 -15.05 -5.20
C VAL A 31 15.57 -15.53 -5.00
N ILE A 32 15.82 -16.82 -5.24
CA ILE A 32 17.14 -17.44 -5.08
C ILE A 32 17.80 -17.73 -6.41
N GLU A 33 17.01 -17.97 -7.46
CA GLU A 33 17.53 -18.25 -8.80
C GLU A 33 16.53 -17.82 -9.87
N ILE A 34 17.02 -17.35 -11.02
CA ILE A 34 16.23 -17.06 -12.22
C ILE A 34 17.00 -17.63 -13.40
N GLY A 35 16.36 -18.46 -14.20
CA GLY A 35 17.00 -19.11 -15.36
C GLY A 35 16.08 -20.07 -16.09
N HIS A 36 16.63 -20.84 -17.00
CA HIS A 36 15.89 -21.86 -17.73
C HIS A 36 16.05 -23.24 -17.06
N ASP A 37 15.01 -24.06 -17.14
CA ASP A 37 15.02 -25.47 -16.71
C ASP A 37 15.52 -25.65 -15.25
N LEU A 38 15.09 -24.78 -14.35
CA LEU A 38 15.48 -24.85 -12.94
C LEU A 38 15.01 -26.17 -12.31
N ARG A 39 15.87 -26.79 -11.50
CA ARG A 39 15.49 -27.96 -10.72
C ARG A 39 14.59 -27.58 -9.57
N ASP A 40 13.50 -28.29 -9.38
CA ASP A 40 12.57 -28.04 -8.29
C ASP A 40 13.04 -28.59 -6.94
N ASN A 41 13.88 -29.64 -6.97
CA ASN A 41 14.43 -30.28 -5.76
C ASN A 41 13.35 -30.66 -4.73
N GLY A 42 12.14 -30.97 -5.18
CA GLY A 42 11.01 -31.29 -4.32
C GLY A 42 10.21 -30.08 -3.81
N ALA A 43 10.47 -28.88 -4.34
CA ALA A 43 9.69 -27.67 -4.09
C ALA A 43 8.32 -27.74 -4.79
N GLU A 44 7.40 -26.90 -4.35
CA GLU A 44 6.15 -26.66 -5.10
C GLU A 44 6.47 -26.10 -6.48
N VAL A 45 5.79 -26.60 -7.52
CA VAL A 45 5.95 -26.09 -8.89
C VAL A 45 4.63 -25.53 -9.37
N VAL A 46 4.66 -24.26 -9.78
CA VAL A 46 3.52 -23.57 -10.39
C VAL A 46 3.81 -23.32 -11.86
N ASP A 47 2.94 -23.78 -12.74
CA ASP A 47 3.02 -23.52 -14.17
C ASP A 47 2.61 -22.06 -14.44
N ALA A 48 3.56 -21.23 -14.83
CA ALA A 48 3.37 -19.83 -15.15
C ALA A 48 3.39 -19.53 -16.67
N ARG A 49 3.35 -20.57 -17.51
CA ARG A 49 3.36 -20.39 -18.98
C ARG A 49 2.18 -19.55 -19.44
N GLY A 50 2.46 -18.54 -20.25
CA GLY A 50 1.45 -17.58 -20.73
C GLY A 50 1.05 -16.51 -19.70
N LEU A 51 1.63 -16.53 -18.51
CA LEU A 51 1.42 -15.52 -17.48
C LEU A 51 2.58 -14.53 -17.44
N LEU A 52 2.28 -13.31 -16.94
CA LEU A 52 3.28 -12.32 -16.58
C LEU A 52 3.71 -12.54 -15.12
N VAL A 53 5.01 -12.53 -14.89
CA VAL A 53 5.59 -12.54 -13.55
C VAL A 53 6.32 -11.21 -13.36
N VAL A 54 5.86 -10.43 -12.42
CA VAL A 54 6.36 -9.09 -12.15
C VAL A 54 6.65 -8.93 -10.66
N PRO A 55 7.52 -7.99 -10.25
CA PRO A 55 7.61 -7.58 -8.85
C PRO A 55 6.23 -7.15 -8.32
N GLY A 56 6.02 -7.31 -7.02
CA GLY A 56 4.77 -6.89 -6.40
C GLY A 56 4.43 -5.45 -6.76
N LEU A 57 3.18 -5.21 -7.15
CA LEU A 57 2.73 -3.90 -7.62
C LEU A 57 2.76 -2.86 -6.50
N ILE A 58 3.00 -1.62 -6.87
CA ILE A 58 3.00 -0.46 -5.97
C ILE A 58 1.82 0.43 -6.36
N ASP A 59 0.90 0.63 -5.42
CA ASP A 59 -0.16 1.61 -5.58
C ASP A 59 0.28 2.92 -4.95
N LEU A 60 0.44 3.95 -5.78
CA LEU A 60 1.00 5.24 -5.38
C LEU A 60 -0.02 6.20 -4.77
N HIS A 61 -1.31 5.87 -4.79
CA HIS A 61 -2.36 6.73 -4.25
C HIS A 61 -3.51 5.92 -3.68
N THR A 62 -3.44 5.64 -2.39
CA THR A 62 -4.47 4.90 -1.67
C THR A 62 -4.86 5.58 -0.37
N HIS A 63 -5.94 5.08 0.23
CA HIS A 63 -6.34 5.43 1.59
C HIS A 63 -6.56 4.12 2.34
N VAL A 64 -5.56 3.70 3.12
CA VAL A 64 -5.56 2.38 3.79
C VAL A 64 -5.69 2.48 5.32
N TYR A 65 -6.08 3.64 5.85
CA TYR A 65 -6.41 3.77 7.26
C TYR A 65 -7.80 3.17 7.52
N TRP A 66 -7.87 1.83 7.36
CA TRP A 66 -9.08 1.05 7.57
C TRP A 66 -9.61 1.25 8.99
N GLY A 67 -10.90 1.61 9.09
CA GLY A 67 -11.57 1.89 10.36
C GLY A 67 -11.25 3.26 10.98
N GLY A 68 -10.26 3.98 10.48
CA GLY A 68 -9.91 5.30 10.97
C GLY A 68 -10.43 6.46 10.11
N THR A 69 -10.83 6.18 8.87
CA THR A 69 -11.44 7.15 7.95
C THR A 69 -12.58 6.51 7.17
N SER A 70 -13.50 7.33 6.66
CA SER A 70 -14.62 6.84 5.84
C SER A 70 -14.21 6.27 4.48
N LEU A 71 -13.03 6.66 3.99
CA LEU A 71 -12.44 6.17 2.73
C LEU A 71 -11.51 4.97 2.92
N GLY A 72 -11.09 4.70 4.15
CA GLY A 72 -10.08 3.70 4.42
C GLY A 72 -10.50 2.31 3.97
N VAL A 73 -9.70 1.70 3.08
CA VAL A 73 -9.87 0.32 2.65
C VAL A 73 -8.87 -0.59 3.36
N ASP A 74 -9.24 -1.85 3.50
CA ASP A 74 -8.32 -2.88 4.04
C ASP A 74 -7.29 -3.25 2.96
N ALA A 75 -6.04 -2.85 3.17
CA ALA A 75 -4.94 -3.11 2.25
C ALA A 75 -4.77 -4.60 1.94
N ALA A 76 -4.95 -5.48 2.92
CA ALA A 76 -4.81 -6.93 2.71
C ALA A 76 -5.89 -7.50 1.80
N LYS A 77 -7.12 -6.97 1.86
CA LYS A 77 -8.19 -7.37 0.95
C LYS A 77 -7.93 -6.90 -0.48
N VAL A 78 -7.39 -5.70 -0.65
CA VAL A 78 -7.02 -5.17 -1.97
C VAL A 78 -5.85 -5.96 -2.55
N ALA A 79 -4.79 -6.18 -1.77
CA ALA A 79 -3.59 -6.92 -2.18
C ALA A 79 -3.90 -8.30 -2.77
N ARG A 80 -4.78 -9.06 -2.12
CA ARG A 80 -5.17 -10.42 -2.57
C ARG A 80 -5.82 -10.45 -3.96
N ARG A 81 -6.35 -9.32 -4.43
CA ARG A 81 -7.06 -9.23 -5.72
C ARG A 81 -6.25 -8.52 -6.79
N SER A 82 -5.29 -7.69 -6.40
CA SER A 82 -4.55 -6.81 -7.31
C SER A 82 -3.08 -7.19 -7.48
N GLY A 83 -2.52 -8.03 -6.57
CA GLY A 83 -1.08 -8.27 -6.52
C GLY A 83 -0.28 -7.07 -6.01
N THR A 84 -0.93 -6.06 -5.45
CA THR A 84 -0.26 -4.91 -4.84
C THR A 84 0.37 -5.31 -3.51
N THR A 85 1.65 -5.05 -3.35
CA THR A 85 2.40 -5.38 -2.14
C THR A 85 2.87 -4.13 -1.38
N THR A 86 2.85 -2.98 -2.03
CA THR A 86 3.20 -1.69 -1.44
C THR A 86 2.10 -0.67 -1.70
N PHE A 87 1.64 -0.03 -0.64
CA PHE A 87 0.60 1.00 -0.68
C PHE A 87 1.16 2.32 -0.19
N VAL A 88 1.03 3.37 -1.00
CA VAL A 88 1.33 4.74 -0.58
C VAL A 88 0.02 5.38 -0.15
N ASP A 89 -0.14 5.59 1.17
CA ASP A 89 -1.31 6.24 1.72
C ASP A 89 -1.21 7.75 1.52
N ALA A 90 -2.16 8.30 0.77
CA ALA A 90 -2.14 9.69 0.33
C ALA A 90 -2.72 10.66 1.39
N GLY A 91 -2.33 10.47 2.65
CA GLY A 91 -2.66 11.40 3.72
C GLY A 91 -3.98 11.09 4.44
N SER A 92 -4.31 9.81 4.62
CA SER A 92 -5.48 9.42 5.43
C SER A 92 -5.40 9.93 6.86
N ALA A 93 -4.20 9.96 7.45
CA ALA A 93 -3.97 10.44 8.80
C ALA A 93 -3.27 11.80 8.81
N GLY A 94 -3.65 12.61 9.77
CA GLY A 94 -2.95 13.83 10.16
C GLY A 94 -2.28 13.69 11.52
N PRO A 95 -1.65 14.77 12.04
CA PRO A 95 -0.93 14.73 13.31
C PRO A 95 -1.76 14.19 14.49
N GLY A 96 -3.07 14.41 14.49
CA GLY A 96 -3.93 14.02 15.60
C GLY A 96 -4.24 12.53 15.70
N ASN A 97 -4.15 11.79 14.60
CA ASN A 97 -4.52 10.36 14.57
C ASN A 97 -3.46 9.45 13.92
N PHE A 98 -2.32 10.00 13.53
CA PHE A 98 -1.24 9.23 12.91
C PHE A 98 -0.72 8.08 13.79
N HIS A 99 -0.63 8.29 15.11
CA HIS A 99 -0.20 7.23 16.03
C HIS A 99 -1.15 6.02 16.00
N GLY A 100 -2.45 6.27 15.91
CA GLY A 100 -3.45 5.20 15.75
C GLY A 100 -3.28 4.46 14.42
N PHE A 101 -3.10 5.20 13.33
CA PHE A 101 -2.84 4.61 12.02
C PHE A 101 -1.59 3.75 12.01
N ARG A 102 -0.49 4.28 12.53
CA ARG A 102 0.76 3.54 12.63
C ARG A 102 0.61 2.27 13.46
N ARG A 103 0.08 2.38 14.68
CA ARG A 103 0.04 1.28 15.66
C ARG A 103 -0.91 0.17 15.26
N HIS A 104 -2.08 0.51 14.69
CA HIS A 104 -3.15 -0.44 14.49
C HIS A 104 -3.31 -0.91 13.04
N VAL A 105 -2.70 -0.23 12.08
CA VAL A 105 -2.81 -0.58 10.66
C VAL A 105 -1.45 -0.84 10.02
N ILE A 106 -0.48 0.07 10.18
CA ILE A 106 0.82 -0.05 9.49
C ILE A 106 1.68 -1.13 10.11
N GLU A 107 1.94 -1.04 11.42
CA GLU A 107 2.85 -1.98 12.12
C GLU A 107 2.39 -3.45 12.06
N PRO A 108 1.10 -3.78 12.18
CA PRO A 108 0.66 -5.17 12.09
C PRO A 108 0.47 -5.68 10.65
N SER A 109 0.61 -4.81 9.64
CA SER A 109 0.40 -5.19 8.24
C SER A 109 1.55 -6.04 7.71
N PRO A 110 1.26 -7.17 7.02
CA PRO A 110 2.28 -7.90 6.29
C PRO A 110 2.73 -7.20 4.99
N LEU A 111 2.03 -6.11 4.61
CA LEU A 111 2.28 -5.35 3.41
C LEU A 111 3.07 -4.09 3.75
N ARG A 112 3.79 -3.56 2.77
CA ARG A 112 4.49 -2.30 2.93
C ARG A 112 3.50 -1.15 2.78
N ILE A 113 3.31 -0.36 3.83
CA ILE A 113 2.48 0.86 3.81
C ILE A 113 3.39 2.06 4.05
N ILE A 114 3.37 3.01 3.12
CA ILE A 114 4.15 4.26 3.17
C ILE A 114 3.15 5.41 3.31
N PRO A 115 2.99 5.99 4.50
CA PRO A 115 2.02 7.05 4.71
C PRO A 115 2.61 8.42 4.37
N TYR A 116 1.86 9.25 3.64
CA TYR A 116 2.01 10.69 3.70
C TYR A 116 1.22 11.22 4.89
N LEU A 117 1.82 12.13 5.63
CA LEU A 117 1.11 12.81 6.71
C LEU A 117 0.32 13.99 6.14
N ASN A 118 -0.98 13.99 6.39
CA ASN A 118 -1.82 15.10 5.99
C ASN A 118 -1.51 16.34 6.84
N VAL A 119 -1.57 17.53 6.24
CA VAL A 119 -1.40 18.81 6.95
C VAL A 119 -2.60 19.15 7.85
N SER A 120 -3.77 18.60 7.53
CA SER A 120 -4.95 18.69 8.38
C SER A 120 -4.77 17.84 9.64
N PHE A 121 -5.08 18.36 10.81
CA PHE A 121 -4.90 17.66 12.08
C PHE A 121 -5.58 16.28 12.13
N PRO A 122 -6.84 16.10 11.68
CA PRO A 122 -7.50 14.79 11.65
C PRO A 122 -7.20 13.98 10.37
N GLY A 123 -6.41 14.48 9.43
CA GLY A 123 -6.25 13.86 8.12
C GLY A 123 -7.52 13.94 7.27
N ILE A 124 -7.73 12.94 6.41
CA ILE A 124 -8.97 12.79 5.64
C ILE A 124 -9.98 12.05 6.51
N PHE A 125 -10.75 12.79 7.30
CA PHE A 125 -11.66 12.17 8.27
C PHE A 125 -12.95 11.65 7.62
N ALA A 126 -13.54 12.43 6.71
CA ALA A 126 -14.78 12.06 6.03
C ALA A 126 -14.83 12.64 4.62
N PHE A 127 -15.26 11.83 3.67
CA PHE A 127 -15.73 12.27 2.36
C PHE A 127 -17.24 12.06 2.31
N SER A 128 -17.98 13.08 2.65
CA SER A 128 -19.39 13.19 2.29
C SER A 128 -19.52 14.22 1.17
N ALA A 129 -20.65 14.24 0.47
CA ALA A 129 -20.96 15.30 -0.48
C ALA A 129 -20.83 16.69 0.17
N ALA A 130 -21.26 16.83 1.44
CA ALA A 130 -21.13 18.03 2.24
C ALA A 130 -19.66 18.48 2.42
N VAL A 131 -18.75 17.55 2.69
CA VAL A 131 -17.32 17.85 2.82
C VAL A 131 -16.70 18.22 1.49
N MET A 132 -17.00 17.48 0.43
CA MET A 132 -16.47 17.73 -0.92
C MET A 132 -16.93 19.09 -1.48
N PHE A 133 -18.17 19.48 -1.21
CA PHE A 133 -18.73 20.74 -1.69
C PHE A 133 -18.64 21.90 -0.67
N GLY A 134 -17.96 21.66 0.45
CA GLY A 134 -17.64 22.71 1.40
C GLY A 134 -18.75 23.13 2.34
N GLU A 135 -19.72 22.27 2.57
CA GLU A 135 -20.81 22.51 3.50
C GLU A 135 -20.46 22.21 4.98
N CYS A 136 -19.28 21.59 5.23
CA CYS A 136 -18.82 21.30 6.58
C CYS A 136 -17.98 22.46 7.14
N ALA A 137 -18.63 23.38 7.79
CA ALA A 137 -18.00 24.58 8.35
C ALA A 137 -16.91 24.27 9.39
N GLU A 138 -17.06 23.19 10.15
CA GLU A 138 -16.10 22.79 11.19
C GLU A 138 -14.77 22.34 10.63
N ILE A 139 -14.76 21.54 9.54
CA ILE A 139 -13.52 21.11 8.89
C ILE A 139 -12.78 22.31 8.29
N ARG A 140 -13.50 23.26 7.71
CA ARG A 140 -12.91 24.50 7.19
C ARG A 140 -12.28 25.36 8.26
N LEU A 141 -12.85 25.39 9.45
CA LEU A 141 -12.27 26.14 10.58
C LEU A 141 -10.97 25.49 11.07
N LEU A 142 -10.91 24.16 11.14
CA LEU A 142 -9.72 23.42 11.51
C LEU A 142 -8.62 23.56 10.45
N GLU A 143 -8.94 23.45 9.19
CA GLU A 143 -8.00 23.66 8.08
C GLU A 143 -7.42 25.07 8.08
N ARG A 144 -8.24 26.09 8.29
CA ARG A 144 -7.79 27.49 8.39
C ARG A 144 -6.94 27.73 9.62
N ALA A 145 -7.29 27.17 10.76
CA ALA A 145 -6.52 27.31 11.99
C ALA A 145 -5.14 26.67 11.86
N ASN A 146 -5.06 25.49 11.23
CA ASN A 146 -3.81 24.79 11.01
C ASN A 146 -2.95 25.43 9.92
N ALA A 147 -3.54 25.97 8.86
CA ALA A 147 -2.84 26.64 7.76
C ALA A 147 -2.31 28.03 8.13
N SER A 148 -2.98 28.74 9.06
CA SER A 148 -2.62 30.11 9.44
C SER A 148 -1.60 30.21 10.55
N GLY A 149 -1.27 29.11 11.24
CA GLY A 149 -0.35 29.14 12.39
C GLY A 149 -0.81 30.04 13.53
N SER A 150 -2.06 30.54 13.50
CA SER A 150 -2.58 31.39 14.53
C SER A 150 -3.10 30.54 15.68
N SER A 151 -2.52 30.75 16.84
CA SER A 151 -3.01 30.23 18.11
C SER A 151 -4.51 30.55 18.25
N THR A 152 -5.31 29.51 18.42
CA THR A 152 -6.72 29.62 18.77
C THR A 152 -6.90 30.58 19.97
N ARG A 153 -7.35 31.78 19.72
CA ARG A 153 -8.03 32.53 20.75
C ARG A 153 -9.43 31.95 20.88
N THR A 154 -9.63 31.18 21.89
CA THR A 154 -10.95 30.78 22.36
C THR A 154 -11.70 32.08 22.67
N ALA A 155 -12.66 32.44 21.84
CA ALA A 155 -13.66 33.42 22.20
C ALA A 155 -14.67 32.73 23.12
N THR A 156 -14.68 33.12 24.35
CA THR A 156 -15.74 32.86 25.33
C THR A 156 -17.08 33.45 24.89
#